data_887e2fe8b8ab9c5353f3f9725201652e
#
_entry.id   887e2fe8b8ab9c5353f3f9725201652e
#
_cell.length_a   1.000
_cell.length_b   1.000
_cell.length_c   1.000
_cell.angle_alpha   90.00
_cell.angle_beta   90.00
_cell.angle_gamma   90.00
#
_symmetry.space_group_name_H-M   'P 1'
#
loop_
_entity.id
_entity.type
_entity.pdbx_description
1 polymer ?
#
loop_
_entity_poly.entity_id
_entity_poly.type
_entity_poly.pdbx_seq_one_letter_code
_entity_poly.pdbx_strand_id
1 'polypeptide(L)'
;DIKTSEETWQLCVDKMRNGDHDVLVFDELLYVLSYGFLDINKVIEEIRSVRAAHPHLHLILTGRNVDNALSAMIDEADLVTEMVEIKHPFHKGIFAQQGIEF
;
A
#
# COMPACT_ATOMS: atom_id res chain seq x y z
N ASP A 1 -7.99 12.93 -2.98
CA ASP A 1 -7.26 14.15 -2.59
C ASP A 1 -6.46 13.91 -1.30
N ILE A 2 -5.68 14.89 -0.89
CA ILE A 2 -4.80 14.79 0.28
C ILE A 2 -5.61 14.55 1.55
N LYS A 3 -6.66 15.32 1.77
CA LYS A 3 -7.49 15.19 2.98
C LYS A 3 -8.13 13.81 3.10
N THR A 4 -8.72 13.32 2.03
CA THR A 4 -9.32 11.99 1.99
C THR A 4 -8.28 10.90 2.22
N SER A 5 -7.09 11.05 1.64
CA SER A 5 -5.99 10.11 1.84
C SER A 5 -5.53 10.07 3.29
N GLU A 6 -5.41 11.23 3.93
CA GLU A 6 -5.02 11.32 5.34
C GLU A 6 -6.07 10.69 6.27
N GLU A 7 -7.36 10.92 5.99
CA GLU A 7 -8.45 10.32 6.76
C GLU A 7 -8.47 8.80 6.59
N THR A 8 -8.29 8.31 5.38
CA THR A 8 -8.22 6.88 5.10
C THR A 8 -7.00 6.25 5.75
N TRP A 9 -5.84 6.92 5.69
CA TRP A 9 -4.63 6.44 6.37
C TRP A 9 -4.84 6.34 7.88
N GLN A 10 -5.51 7.30 8.49
CA GLN A 10 -5.80 7.23 9.93
C GLN A 10 -6.64 5.99 10.28
N LEU A 11 -7.60 5.62 9.44
CA LEU A 11 -8.34 4.38 9.62
C LEU A 11 -7.43 3.15 9.53
N CYS A 12 -6.47 3.17 8.61
CA CYS A 12 -5.46 2.10 8.51
C CYS A 12 -4.62 2.00 9.79
N VAL A 13 -4.18 3.13 10.31
CA VAL A 13 -3.40 3.19 11.56
C VAL A 13 -4.21 2.60 12.72
N ASP A 14 -5.47 2.98 12.83
CA ASP A 14 -6.34 2.48 13.89
C ASP A 14 -6.53 0.96 13.79
N LYS A 15 -6.65 0.41 12.58
CA LYS A 15 -6.73 -1.02 12.35
C LYS A 15 -5.44 -1.75 12.73
N MET A 16 -4.29 -1.16 12.40
CA MET A 16 -3.00 -1.73 12.80
C MET A 16 -2.83 -1.74 14.32
N ARG A 17 -3.25 -0.66 14.98
CA ARG A 17 -3.03 -0.47 16.42
C ARG A 17 -3.97 -1.27 17.30
N ASN A 18 -5.14 -1.69 16.80
CA ASN A 18 -6.10 -2.41 17.65
C ASN A 18 -5.66 -3.83 18.03
N GLY A 19 -4.68 -4.39 17.31
CA GLY A 19 -4.11 -5.69 17.64
C GLY A 19 -4.96 -6.91 17.29
N ASP A 20 -6.09 -6.71 16.61
CA ASP A 20 -7.04 -7.79 16.31
C ASP A 20 -6.73 -8.55 15.03
N HIS A 21 -5.69 -8.13 14.30
CA HIS A 21 -5.37 -8.70 12.98
C HIS A 21 -3.98 -9.31 12.97
N ASP A 22 -3.84 -10.42 12.25
CA ASP A 22 -2.54 -11.04 11.97
C ASP A 22 -1.98 -10.54 10.64
N VAL A 23 -2.84 -10.27 9.68
CA VAL A 23 -2.47 -9.78 8.35
C VAL A 23 -3.39 -8.63 7.97
N LEU A 24 -2.82 -7.54 7.51
CA LEU A 24 -3.55 -6.42 6.92
C LEU A 24 -3.01 -6.15 5.53
N VAL A 25 -3.92 -6.01 4.57
CA VAL A 25 -3.59 -5.66 3.19
C VAL A 25 -4.06 -4.24 2.94
N PHE A 26 -3.13 -3.35 2.59
CA PHE A 26 -3.44 -1.99 2.19
C PHE A 26 -3.34 -1.90 0.67
N ASP A 27 -4.47 -2.15 0.04
CA ASP A 27 -4.55 -2.16 -1.41
C ASP A 27 -4.41 -0.74 -1.97
N GLU A 28 -3.55 -0.58 -2.98
CA GLU A 28 -3.28 0.69 -3.66
C GLU A 28 -2.62 1.77 -2.79
N LEU A 29 -2.15 1.45 -1.57
CA LEU A 29 -1.47 2.44 -0.72
C LEU A 29 -0.21 2.98 -1.41
N LEU A 30 0.53 2.12 -2.10
CA LEU A 30 1.75 2.54 -2.79
C LEU A 30 1.46 3.55 -3.90
N TYR A 31 0.30 3.44 -4.54
CA TYR A 31 -0.15 4.42 -5.54
C TYR A 31 -0.34 5.80 -4.90
N VAL A 32 -1.02 5.84 -3.76
CA VAL A 32 -1.27 7.09 -3.01
C VAL A 32 0.04 7.74 -2.57
N LEU A 33 1.01 6.93 -2.11
CA LEU A 33 2.33 7.40 -1.73
C LEU A 33 3.12 7.92 -2.93
N SER A 34 3.04 7.22 -4.07
CA SER A 34 3.73 7.63 -5.29
C SER A 34 3.28 9.00 -5.80
N TYR A 35 2.01 9.32 -5.61
CA TYR A 35 1.46 10.62 -6.02
C TYR A 35 1.61 11.72 -4.95
N GLY A 36 2.23 11.40 -3.82
CA GLY A 36 2.49 12.40 -2.78
C GLY A 36 1.26 12.82 -1.99
N PHE A 37 0.17 12.05 -2.02
CA PHE A 37 -1.04 12.36 -1.26
C PHE A 37 -0.87 12.08 0.24
N LEU A 38 0.15 11.32 0.61
CA LEU A 38 0.59 11.06 1.98
C LEU A 38 2.10 11.22 2.04
N ASP A 39 2.60 11.68 3.17
CA ASP A 39 4.04 11.75 3.43
C ASP A 39 4.57 10.34 3.70
N ILE A 40 5.40 9.83 2.79
CA ILE A 40 5.96 8.48 2.88
C ILE A 40 6.77 8.27 4.15
N ASN A 41 7.51 9.28 4.60
CA ASN A 41 8.32 9.16 5.82
C ASN A 41 7.46 9.01 7.06
N LYS A 42 6.35 9.74 7.13
CA LYS A 42 5.38 9.59 8.23
C LYS A 42 4.71 8.23 8.23
N VAL A 43 4.34 7.73 7.05
CA VAL A 43 3.75 6.40 6.90
C VAL A 43 4.73 5.34 7.39
N ILE A 44 6.00 5.42 7.00
CA ILE A 44 7.05 4.49 7.44
C ILE A 44 7.23 4.55 8.96
N GLU A 45 7.29 5.74 9.55
CA GLU A 45 7.42 5.90 11.00
C GLU A 45 6.27 5.24 11.74
N GLU A 46 5.04 5.43 11.26
CA GLU A 46 3.86 4.82 11.87
C GLU A 46 3.88 3.30 11.75
N ILE A 47 4.26 2.77 10.60
CA ILE A 47 4.40 1.33 10.39
C ILE A 47 5.44 0.75 11.33
N ARG A 48 6.60 1.39 11.47
CA ARG A 48 7.65 0.96 12.40
C ARG A 48 7.14 0.93 13.84
N SER A 49 6.44 1.98 14.26
CA SER A 49 5.89 2.09 15.61
C SER A 49 4.89 0.97 15.89
N VAL A 50 3.98 0.71 14.95
CA VAL A 50 2.97 -0.34 15.11
C VAL A 50 3.62 -1.72 15.16
N ARG A 51 4.58 -2.00 14.26
CA ARG A 51 5.25 -3.32 14.24
C ARG A 51 6.12 -3.56 15.44
N ALA A 52 6.67 -2.52 16.05
CA ALA A 52 7.39 -2.66 17.33
C ALA A 52 6.45 -3.10 18.45
N ALA A 53 5.21 -2.60 18.46
CA ALA A 53 4.19 -2.98 19.44
C ALA A 53 3.50 -4.30 19.10
N HIS A 54 3.42 -4.66 17.82
CA HIS A 54 2.74 -5.86 17.32
C HIS A 54 3.64 -6.62 16.35
N PRO A 55 4.72 -7.29 16.84
CA PRO A 55 5.72 -7.90 15.95
C PRO A 55 5.20 -9.08 15.12
N HIS A 56 4.05 -9.64 15.47
CA HIS A 56 3.41 -10.72 14.70
C HIS A 56 2.54 -10.21 13.53
N LEU A 57 2.30 -8.90 13.45
CA LEU A 57 1.48 -8.32 12.39
C LEU A 57 2.23 -8.34 11.05
N HIS A 58 1.60 -8.87 10.03
CA HIS A 58 2.09 -8.84 8.65
C HIS A 58 1.33 -7.78 7.86
N LEU A 59 2.08 -6.91 7.20
CA LEU A 59 1.50 -5.86 6.36
C LEU A 59 1.86 -6.12 4.91
N ILE A 60 0.86 -6.06 4.04
CA ILE A 60 1.04 -6.18 2.59
C ILE A 60 0.56 -4.88 1.96
N LEU A 61 1.46 -4.23 1.25
CA LEU A 61 1.16 -2.98 0.55
C LEU A 61 1.22 -3.23 -0.95
N THR A 62 0.20 -2.81 -1.66
CA THR A 62 0.15 -2.95 -3.11
C THR A 62 0.06 -1.59 -3.79
N GLY A 63 0.35 -1.56 -5.09
CA GLY A 63 0.23 -0.36 -5.90
C GLY A 63 1.33 -0.26 -6.95
N ARG A 64 1.60 0.96 -7.40
CA ARG A 64 2.57 1.25 -8.44
C ARG A 64 3.67 2.16 -7.93
N ASN A 65 4.89 1.90 -8.38
CA ASN A 65 6.04 2.77 -8.15
C ASN A 65 6.15 3.75 -9.32
N VAL A 66 5.55 4.93 -9.16
CA VAL A 66 5.56 5.97 -10.18
C VAL A 66 6.77 6.86 -9.95
N ASP A 67 7.59 7.04 -11.01
CA ASP A 67 8.79 7.91 -10.98
C ASP A 67 9.75 7.59 -9.83
N ASN A 68 9.85 6.32 -9.44
CA ASN A 68 10.72 5.85 -8.35
C ASN A 68 10.43 6.55 -7.01
N ALA A 69 9.20 6.96 -6.77
CA ALA A 69 8.83 7.69 -5.56
C ALA A 69 8.82 6.81 -4.29
N LEU A 70 8.92 5.49 -4.44
CA LEU A 70 8.78 4.54 -3.34
C LEU A 70 10.10 4.02 -2.77
N SER A 71 11.23 4.63 -3.12
CA SER A 71 12.56 4.13 -2.70
C SER A 71 12.66 3.91 -1.19
N ALA A 72 12.16 4.86 -0.39
CA ALA A 72 12.20 4.75 1.07
C ALA A 72 11.38 3.57 1.58
N MET A 73 10.22 3.29 0.97
CA MET A 73 9.38 2.15 1.36
C MET A 73 10.01 0.83 0.92
N ILE A 74 10.63 0.79 -0.25
CA ILE A 74 11.35 -0.38 -0.73
C ILE A 74 12.49 -0.74 0.23
N ASP A 75 13.24 0.27 0.70
CA ASP A 75 14.31 0.05 1.67
C ASP A 75 13.78 -0.46 3.02
N GLU A 76 12.59 -0.04 3.40
CA GLU A 76 11.96 -0.46 4.67
C GLU A 76 11.37 -1.86 4.63
N ALA A 77 10.90 -2.30 3.46
CA ALA A 77 10.20 -3.57 3.30
C ALA A 77 11.13 -4.78 3.53
N ASP A 78 10.59 -5.83 4.13
CA ASP A 78 11.29 -7.11 4.28
C ASP A 78 11.28 -7.92 2.98
N LEU A 79 10.25 -7.76 2.16
CA LEU A 79 10.08 -8.45 0.89
C LEU A 79 9.45 -7.48 -0.13
N VAL A 80 10.05 -7.39 -1.29
CA VAL A 80 9.52 -6.59 -2.40
C VAL A 80 9.37 -7.49 -3.62
N THR A 81 8.18 -7.47 -4.20
CA THR A 81 7.88 -8.22 -5.42
C THR A 81 7.35 -7.25 -6.47
N GLU A 82 7.90 -7.32 -7.66
CA GLU A 82 7.37 -6.61 -8.81
C GLU A 82 6.59 -7.59 -9.68
N MET A 83 5.34 -7.25 -9.97
CA MET A 83 4.50 -8.04 -10.86
C MET A 83 4.56 -7.43 -12.25
N VAL A 84 5.05 -8.22 -13.20
CA VAL A 84 5.17 -7.81 -14.59
C VAL A 84 3.98 -8.36 -15.37
N GLU A 85 3.32 -7.47 -16.12
CA GLU A 85 2.22 -7.87 -16.99
C GLU A 85 2.76 -8.66 -18.17
N ILE A 86 2.47 -9.97 -18.19
CA ILE A 86 2.82 -10.83 -19.32
C ILE A 86 1.72 -10.80 -20.37
N LYS A 87 0.46 -10.71 -19.91
CA LYS A 87 -0.72 -10.74 -20.77
C LYS A 87 -1.87 -10.04 -20.07
N HIS A 88 -2.56 -9.17 -20.78
CA HIS A 88 -3.71 -8.48 -20.26
C HIS A 88 -4.88 -8.57 -21.24
N PRO A 89 -6.13 -8.71 -20.79
CA PRO A 89 -7.31 -8.78 -21.68
C PRO A 89 -7.43 -7.62 -22.64
N PHE A 90 -6.97 -6.41 -22.27
CA PHE A 90 -7.01 -5.24 -23.15
C PHE A 90 -6.22 -5.44 -24.43
N HIS A 91 -5.13 -6.20 -24.40
CA HIS A 91 -4.34 -6.52 -25.60
C HIS A 91 -5.11 -7.39 -26.59
N LYS A 92 -6.22 -7.98 -26.15
CA LYS A 92 -7.13 -8.78 -26.96
C LYS A 92 -8.46 -8.07 -27.21
N GLY A 93 -8.55 -6.77 -26.89
CA GLY A 93 -9.77 -6.00 -27.05
C GLY A 93 -10.84 -6.24 -25.99
N ILE A 94 -10.48 -6.86 -24.86
CA ILE A 94 -11.39 -7.10 -23.73
C ILE A 94 -11.25 -5.95 -22.74
N PHE A 95 -12.37 -5.28 -22.44
CA PHE A 95 -12.38 -4.17 -21.49
C PHE A 95 -12.46 -4.66 -20.06
N ALA A 96 -11.95 -3.85 -19.11
CA ALA A 96 -12.03 -4.14 -17.69
C ALA A 96 -13.49 -4.30 -17.23
N GLN A 97 -13.71 -5.24 -16.33
CA GLN A 97 -15.03 -5.48 -15.73
C GLN A 97 -15.01 -4.99 -14.29
N GLN A 98 -15.96 -4.13 -13.96
CA GLN A 98 -16.08 -3.58 -12.62
C GLN A 98 -16.24 -4.71 -11.59
N GLY A 99 -15.48 -4.61 -10.50
CA GLY A 99 -15.50 -5.62 -9.44
C GLY A 99 -14.60 -6.83 -9.68
N ILE A 100 -13.96 -6.93 -10.87
CA ILE A 100 -13.04 -8.01 -11.21
C ILE A 100 -11.62 -7.46 -11.41
N GLU A 101 -11.46 -6.36 -12.14
CA GLU A 101 -10.16 -5.80 -12.49
C GLU A 101 -9.87 -4.44 -11.85
N PHE A 102 -10.79 -3.97 -11.05
CA PHE A 102 -10.63 -2.73 -10.28
C PHE A 102 -10.82 -2.99 -8.80
#